data_78bfaff9a8273a8234a239877228415d
#
_entry.id   78bfaff9a8273a8234a239877228415d
#
_cell.length_a   1.000
_cell.length_b   1.000
_cell.length_c   1.000
_cell.angle_alpha   90.00
_cell.angle_beta   90.00
_cell.angle_gamma   90.00
#
_symmetry.space_group_name_H-M   'P 1'
#
loop_
_entity.id
_entity.type
_entity.pdbx_description
1 polymer ?
#
loop_
_entity_poly.entity_id
_entity_poly.type
_entity_poly.pdbx_seq_one_letter_code
_entity_poly.pdbx_strand_id
1 'polypeptide(L)'
;QPATKTKEVQLEAGRLYDLRLDYVNLGLDPQVQLLWSVPDTDYEARALEAAEKAEVVVMVMGLSPNLEGEEMPVRVEGFVGGDRTDITLPRPQEELVKRIHALGKPIVLVLLNGSALAVTWANENIPAIVEAWYSGEEGGTAVGDVLFGDYNPGGRLPITFYKSVDDLPPFEDYRMQGRTYRYFRGDPLLPFGHGLSYTTFAYSDLQLSAKTIAAGETLTVSVDVRNVGQRAGDEV
;
A
#
# COMPACT_ATOMS: atom_id res chain seq x y z
N GLN A 1 -2.57 24.23 18.22
CA GLN A 1 -3.21 23.44 17.16
C GLN A 1 -2.95 24.12 15.83
N PRO A 2 -2.65 23.39 14.76
CA PRO A 2 -2.55 23.96 13.44
C PRO A 2 -3.87 24.62 13.06
N ALA A 3 -3.81 25.88 12.60
CA ALA A 3 -4.99 26.61 12.17
C ALA A 3 -5.01 26.63 10.63
N THR A 4 -6.04 26.05 10.03
CA THR A 4 -6.28 26.16 8.61
C THR A 4 -7.03 27.48 8.33
N LYS A 5 -6.51 28.29 7.43
CA LYS A 5 -7.20 29.48 6.92
C LYS A 5 -7.41 29.32 5.43
N THR A 6 -8.64 29.48 5.01
CA THR A 6 -9.03 29.39 3.60
C THR A 6 -9.40 30.77 3.09
N LYS A 7 -8.98 31.07 1.86
CA LYS A 7 -9.40 32.27 1.15
C LYS A 7 -9.62 31.93 -0.32
N GLU A 8 -10.75 32.30 -0.85
CA GLU A 8 -11.05 32.25 -2.27
C GLU A 8 -10.39 33.40 -3.00
N VAL A 9 -9.71 33.10 -4.11
CA VAL A 9 -9.01 34.08 -4.94
C VAL A 9 -9.38 33.82 -6.40
N GLN A 10 -9.85 34.87 -7.11
CA GLN A 10 -10.11 34.78 -8.55
C GLN A 10 -8.82 35.02 -9.31
N LEU A 11 -8.48 34.10 -10.20
CA LEU A 11 -7.28 34.13 -11.04
C LEU A 11 -7.68 33.98 -12.49
N GLU A 12 -6.93 34.65 -13.37
CA GLU A 12 -7.12 34.56 -14.82
C GLU A 12 -6.17 33.53 -15.41
N ALA A 13 -6.67 32.66 -16.28
CA ALA A 13 -5.86 31.65 -16.93
C ALA A 13 -4.71 32.27 -17.75
N GLY A 14 -3.51 31.69 -17.59
CA GLY A 14 -2.30 32.18 -18.30
C GLY A 14 -1.63 33.40 -17.69
N ARG A 15 -2.18 34.00 -16.64
CA ARG A 15 -1.57 35.12 -15.94
C ARG A 15 -0.71 34.64 -14.78
N LEU A 16 0.48 35.23 -14.64
CA LEU A 16 1.35 34.98 -13.47
C LEU A 16 0.94 35.91 -12.31
N TYR A 17 0.92 35.34 -11.11
CA TYR A 17 0.62 36.04 -9.87
C TYR A 17 1.72 35.81 -8.86
N ASP A 18 2.15 36.88 -8.21
CA ASP A 18 3.10 36.77 -7.09
C ASP A 18 2.38 36.27 -5.84
N LEU A 19 2.92 35.21 -5.24
CA LEU A 19 2.48 34.67 -3.97
C LEU A 19 3.56 34.91 -2.92
N ARG A 20 3.18 35.48 -1.78
CA ARG A 20 4.04 35.58 -0.62
C ARG A 20 3.42 34.84 0.57
N LEU A 21 4.14 33.86 1.13
CA LEU A 21 3.78 33.14 2.33
C LEU A 21 4.81 33.46 3.42
N ASP A 22 4.36 34.19 4.47
CA ASP A 22 5.19 34.46 5.63
C ASP A 22 4.83 33.46 6.74
N TYR A 23 5.83 32.73 7.22
CA TYR A 23 5.67 31.74 8.28
C TYR A 23 6.61 32.03 9.44
N VAL A 24 6.06 32.06 10.64
CA VAL A 24 6.81 32.22 11.88
C VAL A 24 6.60 30.98 12.74
N ASN A 25 7.65 30.27 13.00
CA ASN A 25 7.60 29.13 13.94
C ASN A 25 7.78 29.65 15.37
N LEU A 26 6.77 29.42 16.20
CA LEU A 26 6.78 29.71 17.63
C LEU A 26 6.70 28.44 18.49
N GLY A 27 6.79 27.25 17.89
CA GLY A 27 6.63 25.96 18.56
C GLY A 27 7.69 24.93 18.21
N LEU A 28 7.56 23.74 18.81
CA LEU A 28 8.51 22.63 18.66
C LEU A 28 8.29 21.81 17.39
N ASP A 29 7.10 21.89 16.77
CA ASP A 29 6.71 21.13 15.57
C ASP A 29 6.29 22.09 14.45
N PRO A 30 7.24 22.60 13.66
CA PRO A 30 6.98 23.59 12.63
C PRO A 30 6.32 22.95 11.41
N GLN A 31 5.08 23.33 11.12
CA GLN A 31 4.40 22.93 9.90
C GLN A 31 3.80 24.13 9.18
N VAL A 32 4.06 24.24 7.89
CA VAL A 32 3.35 25.14 6.99
C VAL A 32 2.99 24.39 5.72
N GLN A 33 1.73 24.44 5.33
CA GLN A 33 1.25 23.78 4.13
C GLN A 33 0.40 24.78 3.33
N LEU A 34 0.78 25.00 2.08
CA LEU A 34 -0.04 25.72 1.12
C LEU A 34 -0.87 24.71 0.32
N LEU A 35 -2.18 24.75 0.50
CA LEU A 35 -3.11 23.92 -0.24
C LEU A 35 -3.80 24.77 -1.31
N TRP A 36 -4.05 24.16 -2.43
CA TRP A 36 -4.75 24.75 -3.55
C TRP A 36 -5.88 23.85 -4.00
N SER A 37 -7.07 24.41 -4.16
CA SER A 37 -8.19 23.70 -4.78
C SER A 37 -8.89 24.62 -5.78
N VAL A 38 -9.39 24.01 -6.86
CA VAL A 38 -10.26 24.71 -7.81
C VAL A 38 -11.69 24.36 -7.40
N PRO A 39 -12.54 25.36 -7.06
CA PRO A 39 -13.95 25.11 -6.77
C PRO A 39 -14.63 24.41 -7.95
N ASP A 40 -15.61 23.58 -7.63
CA ASP A 40 -16.49 22.88 -8.60
C ASP A 40 -15.76 21.97 -9.61
N THR A 41 -14.53 21.54 -9.30
CA THR A 41 -13.84 20.58 -10.15
C THR A 41 -14.31 19.16 -9.81
N ASP A 42 -14.95 18.50 -10.75
CA ASP A 42 -15.24 17.08 -10.69
C ASP A 42 -13.97 16.29 -11.02
N TYR A 43 -13.19 15.99 -9.97
CA TYR A 43 -11.94 15.25 -10.11
C TYR A 43 -12.16 13.81 -10.56
N GLU A 44 -13.30 13.22 -10.23
CA GLU A 44 -13.64 11.87 -10.64
C GLU A 44 -13.92 11.81 -12.14
N ALA A 45 -14.73 12.72 -12.67
CA ALA A 45 -14.97 12.81 -14.10
C ALA A 45 -13.67 13.03 -14.89
N ARG A 46 -12.76 13.86 -14.38
CA ARG A 46 -11.44 14.06 -14.99
C ARG A 46 -10.57 12.78 -14.96
N ALA A 47 -10.62 12.04 -13.89
CA ALA A 47 -9.90 10.77 -13.79
C ALA A 47 -10.43 9.74 -14.80
N LEU A 48 -11.75 9.64 -14.93
CA LEU A 48 -12.40 8.78 -15.92
C LEU A 48 -12.05 9.19 -17.35
N GLU A 49 -12.14 10.47 -17.68
CA GLU A 49 -11.75 11.01 -18.99
C GLU A 49 -10.28 10.72 -19.33
N ALA A 50 -9.38 10.84 -18.36
CA ALA A 50 -7.96 10.52 -18.54
C ALA A 50 -7.78 9.01 -18.78
N ALA A 51 -8.47 8.16 -18.02
CA ALA A 51 -8.41 6.71 -18.15
C ALA A 51 -8.97 6.24 -19.50
N GLU A 52 -10.05 6.83 -20.02
CA GLU A 52 -10.60 6.52 -21.35
C GLU A 52 -9.56 6.69 -22.46
N LYS A 53 -8.70 7.71 -22.35
CA LYS A 53 -7.68 8.04 -23.35
C LYS A 53 -6.40 7.21 -23.20
N ALA A 54 -6.22 6.52 -22.04
CA ALA A 54 -5.03 5.75 -21.76
C ALA A 54 -5.09 4.34 -22.36
N GLU A 55 -3.93 3.76 -22.67
CA GLU A 55 -3.79 2.34 -23.02
C GLU A 55 -3.67 1.47 -21.78
N VAL A 56 -3.04 1.98 -20.73
CA VAL A 56 -2.88 1.37 -19.40
C VAL A 56 -3.08 2.43 -18.34
N VAL A 57 -3.72 2.10 -17.24
CA VAL A 57 -3.95 3.01 -16.12
C VAL A 57 -3.13 2.55 -14.92
N VAL A 58 -2.25 3.40 -14.41
CA VAL A 58 -1.58 3.19 -13.13
C VAL A 58 -2.33 3.98 -12.07
N MET A 59 -2.90 3.27 -11.10
CA MET A 59 -3.65 3.88 -10.00
C MET A 59 -2.85 3.78 -8.71
N VAL A 60 -2.44 4.90 -8.15
CA VAL A 60 -1.75 4.96 -6.85
C VAL A 60 -2.79 5.28 -5.79
N MET A 61 -3.09 4.30 -4.95
CA MET A 61 -4.14 4.34 -3.94
C MET A 61 -3.60 3.91 -2.58
N GLY A 62 -4.36 4.07 -1.53
CA GLY A 62 -3.96 3.61 -0.21
C GLY A 62 -4.31 4.59 0.90
N LEU A 63 -3.50 4.55 1.92
CA LEU A 63 -3.66 5.36 3.13
C LEU A 63 -2.63 6.50 3.15
N SER A 64 -2.69 7.30 4.19
CA SER A 64 -1.69 8.34 4.42
C SER A 64 -1.47 8.55 5.92
N PRO A 65 -0.31 9.08 6.33
CA PRO A 65 -0.06 9.46 7.72
C PRO A 65 -1.03 10.51 8.29
N ASN A 66 -1.84 11.14 7.42
CA ASN A 66 -2.89 12.07 7.85
C ASN A 66 -4.20 11.36 8.23
N LEU A 67 -4.35 10.09 7.88
CA LEU A 67 -5.50 9.25 8.23
C LEU A 67 -5.15 8.23 9.30
N GLU A 68 -3.97 7.62 9.18
CA GLU A 68 -3.47 6.52 10.01
C GLU A 68 -2.31 7.03 10.88
N GLY A 69 -2.51 7.11 12.17
CA GLY A 69 -1.51 7.55 13.14
C GLY A 69 -2.08 7.57 14.54
N GLU A 70 -1.24 7.83 15.53
CA GLU A 70 -1.58 7.73 16.93
C GLU A 70 -2.27 9.01 17.44
N GLU A 71 -3.37 8.85 18.19
CA GLU A 71 -4.12 9.93 18.87
C GLU A 71 -4.46 11.15 17.99
N MET A 72 -4.83 10.91 16.75
CA MET A 72 -5.15 11.96 15.79
C MET A 72 -6.62 12.40 15.90
N PRO A 73 -6.94 13.68 15.60
CA PRO A 73 -8.33 14.16 15.56
C PRO A 73 -9.06 13.72 14.28
N VAL A 74 -8.90 12.45 13.88
CA VAL A 74 -9.50 11.86 12.69
C VAL A 74 -10.76 11.10 13.07
N ARG A 75 -11.88 11.41 12.38
CA ARG A 75 -13.15 10.69 12.46
C ARG A 75 -13.77 10.64 11.09
N VAL A 76 -13.36 9.66 10.31
CA VAL A 76 -13.88 9.36 8.97
C VAL A 76 -14.19 7.87 8.87
N GLU A 77 -14.98 7.47 7.89
CA GLU A 77 -15.28 6.06 7.66
C GLU A 77 -13.99 5.23 7.60
N GLY A 78 -13.91 4.18 8.40
CA GLY A 78 -12.74 3.32 8.53
C GLY A 78 -11.66 3.77 9.50
N PHE A 79 -11.80 4.97 10.15
CA PHE A 79 -10.80 5.52 11.07
C PHE A 79 -11.44 6.27 12.25
N VAL A 80 -10.93 6.03 13.44
CA VAL A 80 -11.28 6.76 14.67
C VAL A 80 -10.01 7.04 15.48
N GLY A 81 -9.71 8.31 15.71
CA GLY A 81 -8.52 8.71 16.46
C GLY A 81 -7.20 8.44 15.76
N GLY A 82 -7.24 8.13 14.45
CA GLY A 82 -6.10 7.65 13.67
C GLY A 82 -5.97 6.13 13.62
N ASP A 83 -6.69 5.41 14.50
CA ASP A 83 -6.76 3.94 14.46
C ASP A 83 -7.73 3.47 13.37
N ARG A 84 -7.41 2.35 12.75
CA ARG A 84 -8.27 1.73 11.76
C ARG A 84 -9.42 0.95 12.43
N THR A 85 -10.63 1.23 11.99
CA THR A 85 -11.85 0.48 12.36
C THR A 85 -12.30 -0.46 11.25
N ASP A 86 -11.72 -0.34 10.06
CA ASP A 86 -11.86 -1.21 8.90
C ASP A 86 -10.50 -1.37 8.22
N ILE A 87 -10.28 -2.47 7.50
CA ILE A 87 -9.03 -2.76 6.81
C ILE A 87 -9.14 -2.66 5.29
N THR A 88 -10.29 -2.26 4.75
CA THR A 88 -10.48 -2.01 3.32
C THR A 88 -9.79 -0.72 2.86
N LEU A 89 -9.66 -0.54 1.56
CA LEU A 89 -9.36 0.78 0.99
C LEU A 89 -10.48 1.77 1.37
N PRO A 90 -10.17 3.07 1.55
CA PRO A 90 -11.20 4.09 1.66
C PRO A 90 -12.22 3.97 0.53
N ARG A 91 -13.50 3.94 0.88
CA ARG A 91 -14.60 3.66 -0.07
C ARG A 91 -14.52 4.48 -1.38
N PRO A 92 -14.23 5.80 -1.36
CA PRO A 92 -14.13 6.56 -2.61
C PRO A 92 -13.01 6.07 -3.54
N GLN A 93 -11.92 5.55 -2.99
CA GLN A 93 -10.82 5.00 -3.79
C GLN A 93 -11.20 3.67 -4.42
N GLU A 94 -11.83 2.77 -3.66
CA GLU A 94 -12.29 1.48 -4.18
C GLU A 94 -13.35 1.66 -5.26
N GLU A 95 -14.29 2.58 -5.07
CA GLU A 95 -15.31 2.93 -6.06
C GLU A 95 -14.69 3.46 -7.35
N LEU A 96 -13.67 4.34 -7.26
CA LEU A 96 -12.96 4.85 -8.42
C LEU A 96 -12.22 3.74 -9.18
N VAL A 97 -11.55 2.82 -8.46
CA VAL A 97 -10.89 1.65 -9.08
C VAL A 97 -11.91 0.82 -9.86
N LYS A 98 -13.08 0.52 -9.27
CA LYS A 98 -14.16 -0.23 -9.92
C LYS A 98 -14.71 0.48 -11.16
N ARG A 99 -14.88 1.79 -11.11
CA ARG A 99 -15.38 2.58 -12.24
C ARG A 99 -14.37 2.62 -13.39
N ILE A 100 -13.09 2.79 -13.10
CA ILE A 100 -12.04 2.77 -14.13
C ILE A 100 -11.89 1.36 -14.71
N HIS A 101 -11.98 0.30 -13.88
CA HIS A 101 -11.99 -1.08 -14.36
C HIS A 101 -13.14 -1.34 -15.35
N ALA A 102 -14.33 -0.75 -15.12
CA ALA A 102 -15.49 -0.88 -16.01
C ALA A 102 -15.26 -0.27 -17.40
N LEU A 103 -14.26 0.58 -17.60
CA LEU A 103 -13.85 1.08 -18.91
C LEU A 103 -13.10 0.02 -19.75
N GLY A 104 -12.80 -1.15 -19.17
CA GLY A 104 -12.09 -2.23 -19.86
C GLY A 104 -10.61 -1.97 -20.12
N LYS A 105 -10.01 -1.03 -19.38
CA LYS A 105 -8.58 -0.72 -19.48
C LYS A 105 -7.77 -1.60 -18.55
N PRO A 106 -6.56 -2.05 -18.94
CA PRO A 106 -5.63 -2.68 -18.02
C PRO A 106 -5.25 -1.70 -16.90
N ILE A 107 -5.32 -2.19 -15.64
CA ILE A 107 -4.96 -1.39 -14.46
C ILE A 107 -3.76 -2.03 -13.77
N VAL A 108 -2.81 -1.22 -13.36
CA VAL A 108 -1.82 -1.55 -12.33
C VAL A 108 -2.19 -0.75 -11.09
N LEU A 109 -2.52 -1.43 -10.00
CA LEU A 109 -2.84 -0.82 -8.72
C LEU A 109 -1.58 -0.78 -7.84
N VAL A 110 -1.13 0.41 -7.49
CA VAL A 110 -0.03 0.64 -6.56
C VAL A 110 -0.61 1.05 -5.21
N LEU A 111 -0.31 0.28 -4.16
CA LEU A 111 -0.82 0.50 -2.82
C LEU A 111 0.23 1.18 -1.93
N LEU A 112 -0.18 2.28 -1.30
CA LEU A 112 0.61 3.02 -0.30
C LEU A 112 -0.08 2.88 1.05
N ASN A 113 0.49 2.11 1.96
CA ASN A 113 -0.09 1.82 3.28
C ASN A 113 0.98 1.39 4.26
N GLY A 114 0.68 1.46 5.56
CA GLY A 114 1.58 1.00 6.62
C GLY A 114 1.09 -0.29 7.29
N SER A 115 -0.13 -0.73 6.99
CA SER A 115 -0.78 -1.92 7.54
C SER A 115 -1.50 -2.70 6.43
N ALA A 116 -1.88 -3.96 6.66
CA ALA A 116 -2.57 -4.78 5.67
C ALA A 116 -3.87 -4.13 5.15
N LEU A 117 -4.12 -4.25 3.86
CA LEU A 117 -5.34 -3.83 3.20
C LEU A 117 -6.14 -5.04 2.70
N ALA A 118 -7.45 -5.06 3.00
CA ALA A 118 -8.38 -6.02 2.42
C ALA A 118 -8.81 -5.54 1.02
N VAL A 119 -7.97 -5.76 0.03
CA VAL A 119 -8.24 -5.42 -1.38
C VAL A 119 -8.84 -6.60 -2.13
N THR A 120 -9.78 -7.30 -1.52
CA THR A 120 -10.33 -8.57 -2.02
C THR A 120 -10.87 -8.44 -3.43
N TRP A 121 -11.69 -7.42 -3.69
CA TRP A 121 -12.22 -7.19 -5.03
C TRP A 121 -11.11 -6.90 -6.05
N ALA A 122 -10.14 -6.06 -5.69
CA ALA A 122 -9.02 -5.73 -6.58
C ALA A 122 -8.15 -6.95 -6.87
N ASN A 123 -7.91 -7.81 -5.87
CA ASN A 123 -7.14 -9.04 -6.04
C ASN A 123 -7.79 -10.02 -7.05
N GLU A 124 -9.11 -10.00 -7.18
CA GLU A 124 -9.85 -10.84 -8.12
C GLU A 124 -9.98 -10.23 -9.52
N ASN A 125 -9.94 -8.91 -9.65
CA ASN A 125 -10.32 -8.20 -10.87
C ASN A 125 -9.20 -7.38 -11.51
N ILE A 126 -8.16 -7.02 -10.76
CA ILE A 126 -7.05 -6.20 -11.26
C ILE A 126 -5.85 -7.09 -11.58
N PRO A 127 -5.30 -7.01 -12.80
CA PRO A 127 -4.26 -7.92 -13.28
C PRO A 127 -2.91 -7.75 -12.58
N ALA A 128 -2.63 -6.59 -12.00
CA ALA A 128 -1.36 -6.32 -11.31
C ALA A 128 -1.56 -5.40 -10.10
N ILE A 129 -1.05 -5.82 -8.94
CA ILE A 129 -1.04 -5.05 -7.71
C ILE A 129 0.41 -4.96 -7.21
N VAL A 130 0.87 -3.75 -6.91
CA VAL A 130 2.18 -3.47 -6.34
C VAL A 130 1.98 -2.93 -4.92
N GLU A 131 2.47 -3.64 -3.92
CA GLU A 131 2.51 -3.18 -2.54
C GLU A 131 3.78 -2.35 -2.34
N ALA A 132 3.64 -1.04 -2.25
CA ALA A 132 4.76 -0.09 -2.17
C ALA A 132 5.00 0.45 -0.76
N TRP A 133 4.12 0.15 0.20
CA TRP A 133 4.19 0.64 1.58
C TRP A 133 4.27 2.19 1.66
N TYR A 134 4.65 2.72 2.80
CA TYR A 134 5.06 4.12 2.94
C TYR A 134 6.53 4.24 2.60
N SER A 135 6.82 4.53 1.35
CA SER A 135 8.19 4.65 0.85
C SER A 135 8.83 5.99 1.24
N GLY A 136 10.16 6.03 1.18
CA GLY A 136 10.94 7.24 1.40
C GLY A 136 11.08 8.11 0.15
N GLU A 137 12.13 8.93 0.11
CA GLU A 137 12.40 9.92 -0.94
C GLU A 137 12.41 9.31 -2.35
N GLU A 138 13.02 8.14 -2.52
CA GLU A 138 13.15 7.44 -3.79
C GLU A 138 11.97 6.52 -4.14
N GLY A 139 10.87 6.61 -3.41
CA GLY A 139 9.70 5.73 -3.61
C GLY A 139 9.12 5.78 -5.01
N GLY A 140 9.04 6.96 -5.61
CA GLY A 140 8.57 7.12 -6.98
C GLY A 140 9.49 6.44 -8.00
N THR A 141 10.80 6.57 -7.84
CA THR A 141 11.82 5.90 -8.66
C THR A 141 11.70 4.39 -8.53
N ALA A 142 11.63 3.87 -7.28
CA ALA A 142 11.54 2.43 -7.03
C ALA A 142 10.27 1.80 -7.64
N VAL A 143 9.12 2.47 -7.53
CA VAL A 143 7.88 2.02 -8.17
C VAL A 143 8.01 2.06 -9.69
N GLY A 144 8.58 3.13 -10.25
CA GLY A 144 8.85 3.26 -11.68
C GLY A 144 9.72 2.13 -12.21
N ASP A 145 10.85 1.85 -11.55
CA ASP A 145 11.79 0.79 -11.92
C ASP A 145 11.11 -0.59 -11.95
N VAL A 146 10.24 -0.88 -10.99
CA VAL A 146 9.44 -2.11 -10.99
C VAL A 146 8.46 -2.11 -12.15
N LEU A 147 7.69 -1.05 -12.36
CA LEU A 147 6.66 -0.98 -13.39
C LEU A 147 7.23 -1.11 -14.82
N PHE A 148 8.39 -0.49 -15.06
CA PHE A 148 9.06 -0.54 -16.37
C PHE A 148 10.06 -1.69 -16.50
N GLY A 149 10.30 -2.44 -15.43
CA GLY A 149 11.13 -3.65 -15.45
C GLY A 149 12.62 -3.38 -15.35
N ASP A 150 13.02 -2.20 -14.92
CA ASP A 150 14.42 -1.85 -14.64
C ASP A 150 14.90 -2.56 -13.37
N TYR A 151 14.00 -2.81 -12.44
CA TYR A 151 14.22 -3.63 -11.25
C TYR A 151 13.26 -4.83 -11.21
N ASN A 152 13.78 -6.00 -10.83
CA ASN A 152 12.97 -7.20 -10.63
C ASN A 152 12.55 -7.29 -9.15
N PRO A 153 11.25 -7.18 -8.82
CA PRO A 153 10.81 -7.18 -7.42
C PRO A 153 11.11 -8.52 -6.74
N GLY A 154 11.81 -8.47 -5.61
CA GLY A 154 12.12 -9.62 -4.75
C GLY A 154 11.37 -9.59 -3.42
N GLY A 155 10.62 -8.52 -3.12
CA GLY A 155 9.91 -8.34 -1.86
C GLY A 155 8.89 -9.43 -1.57
N ARG A 156 8.74 -9.77 -0.28
CA ARG A 156 7.71 -10.68 0.23
C ARG A 156 6.95 -9.99 1.36
N LEU A 157 5.64 -10.23 1.43
CA LEU A 157 4.80 -9.65 2.47
C LEU A 157 5.29 -10.06 3.88
N PRO A 158 5.62 -9.11 4.75
CA PRO A 158 6.07 -9.39 6.10
C PRO A 158 4.93 -9.64 7.10
N ILE A 159 3.68 -9.57 6.63
CA ILE A 159 2.46 -9.77 7.42
C ILE A 159 1.43 -10.53 6.61
N THR A 160 0.42 -11.07 7.28
CA THR A 160 -0.75 -11.69 6.65
C THR A 160 -1.76 -10.62 6.25
N PHE A 161 -2.24 -10.64 5.03
CA PHE A 161 -3.35 -9.81 4.56
C PHE A 161 -4.65 -10.61 4.67
N TYR A 162 -5.63 -10.07 5.39
CA TYR A 162 -6.94 -10.68 5.61
C TYR A 162 -7.95 -10.22 4.55
N LYS A 163 -9.00 -10.99 4.34
CA LYS A 163 -10.08 -10.65 3.40
C LYS A 163 -11.03 -9.60 3.95
N SER A 164 -11.18 -9.57 5.27
CA SER A 164 -12.08 -8.69 6.00
C SER A 164 -11.60 -8.50 7.44
N VAL A 165 -12.04 -7.42 8.07
CA VAL A 165 -11.86 -7.24 9.53
C VAL A 165 -12.55 -8.34 10.34
N ASP A 166 -13.58 -8.97 9.81
CA ASP A 166 -14.29 -10.10 10.45
C ASP A 166 -13.42 -11.36 10.58
N ASP A 167 -12.34 -11.46 9.84
CA ASP A 167 -11.34 -12.53 9.99
C ASP A 167 -10.50 -12.40 11.27
N LEU A 168 -10.54 -11.25 11.92
CA LEU A 168 -9.77 -10.95 13.11
C LEU A 168 -10.57 -11.25 14.39
N PRO A 169 -9.92 -11.74 15.47
CA PRO A 169 -10.56 -11.80 16.78
C PRO A 169 -10.99 -10.41 17.27
N PRO A 170 -11.95 -10.32 18.23
CA PRO A 170 -12.33 -9.07 18.84
C PRO A 170 -11.12 -8.24 19.30
N PHE A 171 -11.21 -6.92 19.20
CA PHE A 171 -10.10 -6.01 19.50
C PHE A 171 -9.58 -6.17 20.94
N GLU A 172 -10.46 -6.44 21.91
CA GLU A 172 -10.12 -6.65 23.32
C GLU A 172 -9.48 -8.02 23.60
N ASP A 173 -9.48 -8.92 22.64
CA ASP A 173 -8.82 -10.23 22.78
C ASP A 173 -7.34 -10.13 22.43
N TYR A 174 -6.48 -10.00 23.41
CA TYR A 174 -5.02 -9.90 23.27
C TYR A 174 -4.31 -11.25 23.06
N ARG A 175 -5.03 -12.35 23.02
CA ARG A 175 -4.43 -13.65 22.71
C ARG A 175 -3.99 -13.69 21.26
N MET A 176 -2.88 -14.38 21.01
CA MET A 176 -2.37 -14.56 19.63
C MET A 176 -3.21 -15.55 18.82
N GLN A 177 -4.08 -16.32 19.45
CA GLN A 177 -4.93 -17.28 18.77
C GLN A 177 -5.78 -16.61 17.69
N GLY A 178 -5.83 -17.20 16.51
CA GLY A 178 -6.56 -16.66 15.36
C GLY A 178 -5.87 -15.48 14.65
N ARG A 179 -4.64 -15.12 15.07
CA ARG A 179 -3.89 -13.98 14.49
C ARG A 179 -2.65 -14.46 13.76
N THR A 180 -2.22 -13.67 12.77
CA THR A 180 -0.98 -13.82 12.01
C THR A 180 -0.83 -15.18 11.30
N TYR A 181 0.22 -15.33 10.50
CA TYR A 181 0.54 -16.59 9.82
C TYR A 181 0.69 -17.80 10.76
N ARG A 182 0.95 -17.58 12.06
CA ARG A 182 1.14 -18.66 13.03
C ARG A 182 -0.16 -19.32 13.48
N TYR A 183 -1.21 -18.53 13.68
CA TYR A 183 -2.41 -18.97 14.38
C TYR A 183 -3.70 -18.75 13.62
N PHE A 184 -3.68 -17.97 12.54
CA PHE A 184 -4.83 -17.81 11.66
C PHE A 184 -5.17 -19.14 10.98
N ARG A 185 -6.42 -19.54 11.04
CA ARG A 185 -6.90 -20.84 10.51
C ARG A 185 -7.74 -20.70 9.25
N GLY A 186 -8.08 -19.47 8.89
CA GLY A 186 -8.79 -19.16 7.66
C GLY A 186 -7.89 -19.20 6.44
N ASP A 187 -8.47 -18.82 5.30
CA ASP A 187 -7.78 -18.63 4.05
C ASP A 187 -7.52 -17.13 3.87
N PRO A 188 -6.28 -16.64 4.07
CA PRO A 188 -5.98 -15.22 3.99
C PRO A 188 -6.15 -14.70 2.56
N LEU A 189 -6.33 -13.39 2.41
CA LEU A 189 -6.28 -12.75 1.10
C LEU A 189 -4.91 -12.97 0.44
N LEU A 190 -3.85 -12.62 1.17
CA LEU A 190 -2.47 -12.91 0.78
C LEU A 190 -1.71 -13.40 2.04
N PRO A 191 -1.03 -14.54 1.98
CA PRO A 191 -0.31 -15.07 3.14
C PRO A 191 0.98 -14.28 3.41
N PHE A 192 1.45 -14.34 4.64
CA PHE A 192 2.82 -13.98 4.98
C PHE A 192 3.81 -14.65 4.02
N GLY A 193 4.80 -13.90 3.54
CA GLY A 193 5.78 -14.39 2.57
C GLY A 193 5.31 -14.39 1.12
N HIS A 194 4.08 -13.98 0.83
CA HIS A 194 3.60 -13.82 -0.54
C HIS A 194 4.37 -12.73 -1.28
N GLY A 195 4.69 -12.99 -2.53
CA GLY A 195 5.28 -12.03 -3.45
C GLY A 195 5.60 -12.70 -4.79
N LEU A 196 5.56 -11.91 -5.84
CA LEU A 196 5.87 -12.35 -7.19
C LEU A 196 7.18 -11.71 -7.66
N SER A 197 7.85 -12.36 -8.60
CA SER A 197 9.09 -11.90 -9.23
C SER A 197 8.97 -12.02 -10.74
N TYR A 198 9.77 -11.26 -11.47
CA TYR A 198 9.91 -11.39 -12.93
C TYR A 198 10.81 -12.57 -13.32
N THR A 199 11.29 -13.35 -12.36
CA THR A 199 12.01 -14.60 -12.55
C THR A 199 11.42 -15.70 -11.70
N THR A 200 11.95 -16.92 -11.82
CA THR A 200 11.48 -18.08 -11.06
C THR A 200 12.66 -18.74 -10.37
N PHE A 201 12.46 -19.14 -9.13
CA PHE A 201 13.44 -19.87 -8.34
C PHE A 201 12.98 -21.31 -8.11
N ALA A 202 13.91 -22.24 -8.18
CA ALA A 202 13.71 -23.63 -7.82
C ALA A 202 14.46 -23.92 -6.52
N TYR A 203 13.84 -24.70 -5.65
CA TYR A 203 14.41 -25.16 -4.38
C TYR A 203 14.64 -26.67 -4.46
N SER A 204 15.82 -27.11 -4.07
CA SER A 204 16.16 -28.53 -4.04
C SER A 204 17.10 -28.86 -2.87
N ASP A 205 17.33 -30.13 -2.66
CA ASP A 205 18.34 -30.67 -1.75
C ASP A 205 18.24 -30.14 -0.32
N LEU A 206 17.01 -30.05 0.23
CA LEU A 206 16.81 -29.73 1.62
C LEU A 206 17.48 -30.79 2.52
N GLN A 207 18.45 -30.37 3.29
CA GLN A 207 19.22 -31.22 4.20
C GLN A 207 19.16 -30.70 5.62
N LEU A 208 19.10 -31.62 6.56
CA LEU A 208 19.20 -31.34 7.99
C LEU A 208 20.46 -32.06 8.54
N SER A 209 21.27 -31.36 9.33
CA SER A 209 22.47 -31.92 9.94
C SER A 209 22.16 -33.12 10.90
N ALA A 210 20.95 -33.18 11.45
CA ALA A 210 20.47 -34.25 12.29
C ALA A 210 18.95 -34.36 12.21
N LYS A 211 18.39 -35.57 12.41
CA LYS A 211 16.94 -35.78 12.51
C LYS A 211 16.40 -35.43 13.90
N THR A 212 17.26 -35.45 14.90
CA THR A 212 16.92 -35.17 16.30
C THR A 212 18.10 -34.44 16.94
N ILE A 213 17.81 -33.43 17.72
CA ILE A 213 18.78 -32.64 18.50
C ILE A 213 18.32 -32.59 19.94
N ALA A 214 19.26 -32.54 20.90
CA ALA A 214 18.99 -32.26 22.29
C ALA A 214 18.79 -30.75 22.54
N ALA A 215 18.21 -30.41 23.66
CA ALA A 215 18.07 -28.99 24.05
C ALA A 215 19.46 -28.34 24.19
N GLY A 216 19.63 -27.18 23.52
CA GLY A 216 20.89 -26.44 23.48
C GLY A 216 21.84 -26.82 22.33
N GLU A 217 21.55 -27.85 21.57
CA GLU A 217 22.30 -28.18 20.35
C GLU A 217 21.85 -27.36 19.15
N THR A 218 22.71 -27.25 18.14
CA THR A 218 22.46 -26.53 16.90
C THR A 218 22.06 -27.50 15.79
N LEU A 219 20.94 -27.21 15.12
CA LEU A 219 20.54 -27.83 13.87
C LEU A 219 20.93 -26.94 12.69
N THR A 220 21.68 -27.50 11.74
CA THR A 220 21.95 -26.83 10.47
C THR A 220 20.94 -27.30 9.43
N VAL A 221 20.30 -26.35 8.76
CA VAL A 221 19.39 -26.58 7.64
C VAL A 221 20.03 -25.98 6.40
N SER A 222 20.16 -26.77 5.33
CA SER A 222 20.71 -26.36 4.06
C SER A 222 19.71 -26.63 2.94
N VAL A 223 19.66 -25.74 1.97
CA VAL A 223 18.82 -25.87 0.77
C VAL A 223 19.53 -25.22 -0.40
N ASP A 224 19.43 -25.83 -1.58
CA ASP A 224 19.90 -25.24 -2.81
C ASP A 224 18.80 -24.36 -3.43
N VAL A 225 19.11 -23.09 -3.70
CA VAL A 225 18.22 -22.14 -4.39
C VAL A 225 18.84 -21.78 -5.72
N ARG A 226 18.11 -22.04 -6.79
CA ARG A 226 18.55 -21.77 -8.16
C ARG A 226 17.58 -20.88 -8.89
N ASN A 227 18.06 -19.78 -9.46
CA ASN A 227 17.29 -19.01 -10.44
C ASN A 227 17.19 -19.83 -11.74
N VAL A 228 15.98 -20.21 -12.12
CA VAL A 228 15.67 -20.99 -13.32
C VAL A 228 14.97 -20.17 -14.40
N GLY A 229 14.70 -18.87 -14.11
CA GLY A 229 14.18 -17.92 -15.09
C GLY A 229 15.28 -17.24 -15.92
N GLN A 230 14.89 -16.23 -16.68
CA GLN A 230 15.79 -15.53 -17.59
C GLN A 230 16.28 -14.17 -17.09
N ARG A 231 15.77 -13.69 -15.96
CA ARG A 231 16.15 -12.42 -15.33
C ARG A 231 16.92 -12.66 -14.05
N ALA A 232 17.89 -11.81 -13.76
CA ALA A 232 18.45 -11.74 -12.42
C ALA A 232 17.38 -11.27 -11.41
N GLY A 233 17.49 -11.67 -10.16
CA GLY A 233 16.58 -11.30 -9.10
C GLY A 233 17.04 -11.83 -7.76
N ASP A 234 16.46 -11.25 -6.71
CA ASP A 234 16.66 -11.63 -5.34
C ASP A 234 15.55 -12.59 -4.90
N GLU A 235 15.90 -13.55 -4.03
CA GLU A 235 14.96 -14.47 -3.41
C GLU A 235 14.97 -14.29 -1.90
N VAL A 236 13.79 -14.24 -1.30
CA VAL A 236 13.61 -14.04 0.14
C VAL A 236 12.83 -15.20 0.76
#